data_e5b22aa4331fb7173dc366772eb4574b
#
_entry.id   e5b22aa4331fb7173dc366772eb4574b
#
_cell.length_a   1.000
_cell.length_b   1.000
_cell.length_c   1.000
_cell.angle_alpha   90.00
_cell.angle_beta   90.00
_cell.angle_gamma   90.00
#
_symmetry.space_group_name_H-M   'P 1'
#
loop_
_entity.id
_entity.type
_entity.pdbx_description
1 polymer ?
#
loop_
_entity_poly.entity_id
_entity_poly.type
_entity_poly.pdbx_seq_one_letter_code
_entity_poly.pdbx_strand_id
1 'polypeptide(L)' 'MIFCVEDDGNIRELVIYTLETTGMHAQGFENGKSFFTALEGELPELVLLDIMLPGEDGMAILKRLKSNERTKDIPVIM' A
#
# COMPACT_ATOMS: atom_id res chain seq x y z
N MET A 1 -7.46 -6.28 -6.16
CA MET A 1 -6.15 -6.33 -5.45
C MET A 1 -6.02 -5.16 -4.49
N ILE A 2 -5.64 -5.46 -3.26
CA ILE A 2 -5.38 -4.45 -2.23
C ILE A 2 -3.87 -4.41 -2.02
N PHE A 3 -3.27 -3.22 -2.01
CA PHE A 3 -1.85 -3.05 -1.70
C PHE A 3 -1.71 -2.56 -0.26
N CYS A 4 -0.81 -3.19 0.49
CA CYS A 4 -0.54 -2.85 1.88
C CYS A 4 0.94 -2.46 2.01
N VAL A 5 1.19 -1.24 2.47
CA VAL A 5 2.56 -0.75 2.71
C VAL A 5 2.80 -0.73 4.21
N GLU A 6 3.63 -1.64 4.69
CA GLU A 6 3.94 -1.82 6.11
C GLU A 6 5.35 -2.39 6.24
N ASP A 7 6.22 -1.73 7.01
CA ASP A 7 7.61 -2.17 7.17
C ASP A 7 7.76 -3.38 8.09
N ASP A 8 6.87 -3.55 9.08
CA ASP A 8 6.92 -4.70 9.97
C ASP A 8 6.37 -5.94 9.24
N GLY A 9 7.26 -6.92 9.02
CA GLY A 9 6.90 -8.12 8.28
C GLY A 9 5.79 -8.94 8.94
N ASN A 10 5.77 -8.99 10.27
CA ASN A 10 4.75 -9.76 10.99
C ASN A 10 3.38 -9.09 10.88
N ILE A 11 3.33 -7.78 11.02
CA ILE A 11 2.08 -7.03 10.86
C ILE A 11 1.61 -7.12 9.42
N ARG A 12 2.51 -6.95 8.46
CA ARG A 12 2.18 -7.03 7.04
C ARG A 12 1.57 -8.39 6.68
N GLU A 13 2.21 -9.48 7.13
CA GLU A 13 1.71 -10.82 6.89
C GLU A 13 0.34 -11.05 7.51
N LEU A 14 0.13 -10.54 8.72
CA LEU A 14 -1.16 -10.68 9.40
C LEU A 14 -2.26 -9.96 8.65
N VAL A 15 -2.00 -8.75 8.19
CA VAL A 15 -2.98 -7.96 7.43
C VAL A 15 -3.34 -8.68 6.13
N ILE A 16 -2.33 -9.14 5.39
CA ILE A 16 -2.56 -9.84 4.12
C ILE A 16 -3.34 -11.13 4.35
N TYR A 17 -2.95 -11.92 5.35
CA TYR A 17 -3.65 -13.16 5.69
C TYR A 17 -5.12 -12.88 6.01
N THR A 18 -5.38 -11.86 6.83
CA THR A 18 -6.75 -11.50 7.22
C THR A 18 -7.59 -11.10 6.01
N LEU A 19 -7.03 -10.30 5.11
CA LEU A 19 -7.73 -9.89 3.89
C LEU A 19 -8.03 -11.08 3.00
N GLU A 20 -7.05 -11.97 2.82
CA GLU A 20 -7.22 -13.12 1.95
C GLU A 20 -8.22 -14.15 2.49
N THR A 21 -8.33 -14.27 3.81
CA THR A 21 -9.34 -15.16 4.40
C THR A 21 -10.76 -14.65 4.19
N THR A 22 -10.93 -13.37 3.88
CA THR A 22 -12.25 -12.80 3.56
C THR A 22 -12.54 -12.80 2.05
N GLY A 23 -11.67 -13.41 1.25
CA GLY A 23 -11.85 -13.49 -0.19
C GLY A 23 -11.24 -12.34 -0.99
N MET A 24 -10.52 -11.43 -0.33
CA MET A 24 -9.87 -10.31 -1.00
C MET A 24 -8.42 -10.69 -1.33
N HIS A 25 -7.95 -10.29 -2.51
CA HIS A 25 -6.55 -10.48 -2.85
C HIS A 25 -5.73 -9.28 -2.37
N ALA A 26 -4.60 -9.55 -1.74
CA ALA A 26 -3.75 -8.50 -1.18
C ALA A 26 -2.28 -8.79 -1.44
N GLN A 27 -1.50 -7.74 -1.62
CA GLN A 27 -0.07 -7.82 -1.78
C GLN A 27 0.60 -6.80 -0.85
N GLY A 28 1.71 -7.19 -0.22
CA GLY A 28 2.39 -6.35 0.75
C GLY A 28 3.70 -5.79 0.23
N PHE A 29 4.06 -4.61 0.73
CA PHE A 29 5.31 -3.93 0.40
C PHE A 29 5.91 -3.38 1.69
N GLU A 30 7.22 -3.51 1.85
CA GLU A 30 7.86 -3.03 3.07
C GLU A 30 8.27 -1.56 3.00
N ASN A 31 8.26 -0.96 1.81
CA ASN A 31 8.63 0.44 1.63
C ASN A 31 7.95 1.05 0.41
N GLY A 32 8.08 2.36 0.27
CA GLY A 32 7.47 3.08 -0.84
C GLY A 32 8.08 2.74 -2.19
N LYS A 33 9.38 2.45 -2.23
CA LYS A 33 10.06 2.15 -3.49
C LYS A 33 9.46 0.92 -4.16
N SER A 34 9.33 -0.20 -3.43
CA SER A 34 8.74 -1.41 -3.98
C SER A 34 7.26 -1.22 -4.31
N PHE A 35 6.55 -0.44 -3.50
CA PHE A 35 5.15 -0.11 -3.72
C PHE A 35 4.95 0.66 -5.03
N PHE A 36 5.72 1.73 -5.25
CA PHE A 36 5.57 2.53 -6.47
C PHE A 36 6.02 1.75 -7.71
N THR A 37 7.01 0.87 -7.58
CA THR A 37 7.40 0.00 -8.67
C THR A 37 6.25 -0.92 -9.08
N ALA A 38 5.55 -1.50 -8.12
CA ALA A 38 4.40 -2.36 -8.41
C ALA A 38 3.24 -1.60 -9.05
N LEU A 39 3.05 -0.32 -8.68
CA LEU A 39 2.00 0.51 -9.26
C LEU A 39 2.20 0.77 -10.76
N GLU A 40 3.42 0.63 -11.26
CA GLU A 40 3.67 0.78 -12.68
C GLU A 40 3.03 -0.34 -13.51
N GLY A 41 2.89 -1.53 -12.91
CA GLY A 41 2.34 -2.69 -13.60
C GLY A 41 0.88 -2.99 -13.28
N GLU A 42 0.43 -2.61 -12.10
CA GLU A 42 -0.93 -2.92 -11.66
C GLU A 42 -1.43 -1.84 -10.70
N LEU A 43 -2.68 -1.39 -10.90
CA LEU A 43 -3.32 -0.44 -9.99
C LEU A 43 -4.24 -1.18 -9.04
N PRO A 44 -4.06 -1.02 -7.72
CA PRO A 44 -4.96 -1.64 -6.76
C PRO A 44 -6.27 -0.86 -6.67
N GLU A 45 -7.28 -1.48 -6.10
CA GLU A 45 -8.55 -0.82 -5.82
C GLU A 45 -8.56 -0.16 -4.45
N LEU A 46 -7.57 -0.46 -3.61
CA LEU A 46 -7.44 0.11 -2.27
C LEU A 46 -5.99 0.01 -1.81
N VAL A 47 -5.52 1.02 -1.10
CA VAL A 47 -4.19 1.04 -0.49
C VAL A 47 -4.33 1.19 1.02
N LEU A 48 -3.69 0.29 1.77
CA LEU A 48 -3.52 0.41 3.21
C LEU A 48 -2.09 0.89 3.44
N LEU A 49 -1.94 2.05 4.07
CA LEU A 49 -0.65 2.73 4.16
C LEU A 49 -0.29 3.04 5.60
N ASP A 50 0.86 2.55 6.06
CA ASP A 50 1.41 2.92 7.36
C ASP A 50 2.03 4.32 7.25
N ILE A 51 1.67 5.19 8.21
CA ILE A 51 2.19 6.56 8.25
C ILE A 51 3.67 6.58 8.62
N MET A 52 4.08 5.66 9.52
CA MET A 52 5.42 5.69 10.12
C MET A 52 6.32 4.64 9.50
N LEU A 53 6.81 4.91 8.29
CA LEU A 53 7.75 4.04 7.60
C LEU A 53 9.18 4.52 7.81
N PRO A 54 10.13 3.62 8.08
CA PRO A 54 11.53 4.01 8.22
C PRO A 54 12.07 4.65 6.94
N GLY A 55 12.75 5.78 7.07
CA GLY A 55 13.37 6.45 5.95
C GLY A 55 12.41 7.08 4.95
N GLU A 56 11.11 7.00 5.23
CA GLU A 56 10.11 7.54 4.31
C GLU A 56 8.86 7.91 5.11
N ASP A 57 8.27 9.04 4.76
CA ASP A 57 7.06 9.53 5.42
C ASP A 57 5.83 9.02 4.66
N GLY A 58 4.94 8.31 5.37
CA GLY A 58 3.69 7.83 4.78
C GLY A 58 2.83 8.96 4.21
N MET A 59 2.88 10.14 4.82
CA MET A 59 2.17 11.31 4.28
C MET A 59 2.74 11.75 2.94
N ALA A 60 4.06 11.62 2.74
CA ALA A 60 4.68 11.94 1.45
C ALA A 60 4.23 10.94 0.37
N ILE A 61 4.11 9.66 0.74
CA ILE A 61 3.58 8.64 -0.16
C ILE A 61 2.15 8.98 -0.56
N LEU A 62 1.31 9.33 0.40
CA LEU A 62 -0.07 9.73 0.14
C LEU A 62 -0.14 10.91 -0.81
N LYS A 63 0.67 11.93 -0.55
CA LYS A 63 0.72 13.13 -1.39
C LYS A 63 1.11 12.78 -2.83
N ARG A 64 2.09 11.92 -3.00
CA ARG A 64 2.53 11.47 -4.30
C ARG A 64 1.43 10.70 -5.04
N LEU A 65 0.69 9.83 -4.32
CA LEU A 65 -0.44 9.12 -4.90
C LEU A 65 -1.53 10.08 -5.37
N LYS A 66 -1.86 11.07 -4.55
CA LYS A 66 -2.96 12.00 -4.86
C LYS A 66 -2.61 13.03 -5.93
N SER A 67 -1.32 13.23 -6.21
CA SER A 67 -0.91 14.16 -7.26
C SER A 67 -0.68 13.50 -8.62
N ASN A 68 -0.84 12.18 -8.72
CA ASN A 68 -0.68 11.44 -9.97
C ASN A 68 -2.04 11.07 -10.55
N GLU A 69 -2.27 11.40 -11.82
CA GLU A 69 -3.55 11.13 -12.48
C GLU A 69 -3.97 9.66 -12.46
N ARG A 70 -2.99 8.74 -12.52
CA ARG A 70 -3.28 7.30 -12.51
C ARG A 70 -3.75 6.80 -11.15
N THR A 71 -3.36 7.45 -10.06
CA THR A 71 -3.55 6.92 -8.71
C THR A 71 -4.40 7.82 -7.81
N LYS A 72 -4.69 9.04 -8.23
CA LYS A 72 -5.35 10.02 -7.36
C LYS A 72 -6.71 9.57 -6.83
N ASP A 73 -7.42 8.73 -7.58
CA ASP A 73 -8.77 8.29 -7.20
C ASP A 73 -8.78 6.97 -6.42
N ILE A 74 -7.61 6.35 -6.20
CA ILE A 74 -7.53 5.12 -5.42
C ILE A 74 -7.73 5.45 -3.95
N PRO A 75 -8.71 4.83 -3.26
CA PRO A 75 -8.90 5.05 -1.83
C PRO A 75 -7.67 4.60 -1.03
N VAL A 76 -7.29 5.41 -0.04
CA VAL A 76 -6.16 5.13 0.84
C VAL A 76 -6.62 5.17 2.29
N ILE A 77 -6.35 4.10 3.03
CA ILE A 77 -6.62 4.03 4.46
C ILE A 77 -5.27 4.02 5.19
N MET A 78 -5.12 4.90 6.15
CA MET A 78 -3.86 5.06 6.89
C MET A 78 -3.89 4.47 8.29
#